data_18ddeb13e68ace234bd5c29bb629bf8c
#
_entry.id   18ddeb13e68ace234bd5c29bb629bf8c
#
_cell.length_a   1.000
_cell.length_b   1.000
_cell.length_c   1.000
_cell.angle_alpha   90.00
_cell.angle_beta   90.00
_cell.angle_gamma   90.00
#
_symmetry.space_group_name_H-M   'P 1'
#
loop_
_entity.id
_entity.type
_entity.pdbx_description
1 polymer ?
#
loop_
_entity_poly.entity_id
_entity_poly.type
_entity_poly.pdbx_seq_one_letter_code
_entity_poly.pdbx_strand_id
1 'polypeptide(L)'
;MKNGERILLCLAHMSGKEMGFIKEAFDQNWVVPLGPNVNAFEQDLERFVGQDKKVVALSAGTAAVHLALLACGVGQGDEVIVQSFTFCASSHPVTYLGATPVFVDSEADTWNMDPVLLEQTIR
;
A
#
# COMPACT_ATOMS: atom_id res chain seq x y z
N MET A 1 -12.50 32.36 12.20
CA MET A 1 -12.18 31.36 11.15
C MET A 1 -12.73 31.90 9.85
N LYS A 2 -11.89 32.29 8.91
CA LYS A 2 -12.31 32.86 7.62
C LYS A 2 -12.77 31.70 6.73
N ASN A 3 -14.01 31.85 6.21
CA ASN A 3 -14.62 31.11 5.12
C ASN A 3 -14.16 29.64 4.97
N GLY A 4 -15.03 28.74 5.34
CA GLY A 4 -14.87 27.28 5.37
C GLY A 4 -14.36 26.62 4.06
N GLU A 5 -13.21 27.05 3.55
CA GLU A 5 -12.50 26.29 2.53
C GLU A 5 -12.06 24.96 3.12
N ARG A 6 -12.53 23.90 2.52
CA ARG A 6 -12.18 22.54 2.90
C ARG A 6 -10.69 22.32 2.63
N ILE A 7 -9.92 22.05 3.69
CA ILE A 7 -8.53 21.63 3.57
C ILE A 7 -8.54 20.16 3.14
N LEU A 8 -7.99 19.89 1.96
CA LEU A 8 -7.82 18.52 1.46
C LEU A 8 -6.46 17.99 1.91
N LEU A 9 -6.43 16.76 2.39
CA LEU A 9 -5.19 16.11 2.82
C LEU A 9 -4.23 15.92 1.64
N CYS A 10 -4.76 15.45 0.52
CA CYS A 10 -4.02 15.34 -0.73
C CYS A 10 -4.98 15.38 -1.93
N LEU A 11 -4.44 15.72 -3.09
CA LEU A 11 -5.14 15.62 -4.36
C LEU A 11 -4.47 14.55 -5.22
N ALA A 12 -5.27 13.78 -5.95
CA ALA A 12 -4.73 12.85 -6.93
C ALA A 12 -3.99 13.64 -8.03
N HIS A 13 -2.79 13.19 -8.37
CA HIS A 13 -2.07 13.70 -9.53
C HIS A 13 -2.50 12.93 -10.78
N MET A 14 -2.90 13.68 -11.80
CA MET A 14 -3.32 13.12 -13.08
C MET A 14 -2.29 13.48 -14.15
N SER A 15 -1.78 12.46 -14.87
CA SER A 15 -0.81 12.66 -15.95
C SER A 15 -1.46 13.16 -17.25
N GLY A 16 -2.79 13.00 -17.37
CA GLY A 16 -3.58 13.26 -18.59
C GLY A 16 -3.64 12.09 -19.57
N LYS A 17 -2.97 10.98 -19.28
CA LYS A 17 -2.94 9.77 -20.11
C LYS A 17 -3.99 8.72 -19.70
N GLU A 18 -4.55 8.83 -18.52
CA GLU A 18 -5.43 7.84 -17.90
C GLU A 18 -6.63 7.51 -18.76
N MET A 19 -7.28 8.54 -19.30
CA MET A 19 -8.45 8.36 -20.17
C MET A 19 -8.13 7.64 -21.48
N GLY A 20 -6.88 7.78 -21.97
CA GLY A 20 -6.41 7.03 -23.14
C GLY A 20 -6.37 5.52 -22.88
N PHE A 21 -5.77 5.12 -21.76
CA PHE A 21 -5.71 3.71 -21.35
C PHE A 21 -7.10 3.13 -21.05
N ILE A 22 -7.96 3.91 -20.39
CA ILE A 22 -9.34 3.48 -20.12
C ILE A 22 -10.08 3.25 -21.44
N LYS A 23 -10.00 4.20 -22.35
CA LYS A 23 -10.67 4.09 -23.66
C LYS A 23 -10.16 2.88 -24.44
N GLU A 24 -8.86 2.68 -24.51
CA GLU A 24 -8.23 1.53 -25.17
C GLU A 24 -8.75 0.20 -24.60
N ALA A 25 -8.82 0.10 -23.26
CA ALA A 25 -9.35 -1.11 -22.62
C ALA A 25 -10.80 -1.40 -23.02
N PHE A 26 -11.64 -0.36 -23.10
CA PHE A 26 -13.03 -0.50 -23.54
C PHE A 26 -13.12 -0.84 -25.04
N ASP A 27 -12.37 -0.17 -25.91
CA ASP A 27 -12.38 -0.39 -27.36
C ASP A 27 -11.95 -1.83 -27.70
N GLN A 28 -11.06 -2.42 -26.91
CA GLN A 28 -10.54 -3.78 -27.11
C GLN A 28 -11.26 -4.83 -26.24
N ASN A 29 -12.29 -4.43 -25.50
CA ASN A 29 -13.06 -5.29 -24.60
C ASN A 29 -12.22 -5.95 -23.47
N TRP A 30 -11.18 -5.27 -22.99
CA TRP A 30 -10.36 -5.67 -21.84
C TRP A 30 -10.89 -5.10 -20.52
N VAL A 31 -12.20 -5.21 -20.28
CA VAL A 31 -12.85 -4.77 -19.04
C VAL A 31 -12.96 -5.99 -18.10
N VAL A 32 -11.81 -6.55 -17.74
CA VAL A 32 -11.64 -7.75 -16.95
C VAL A 32 -10.41 -7.61 -16.04
N PRO A 33 -10.25 -8.44 -14.98
CA PRO A 33 -9.12 -8.34 -14.05
C PRO A 33 -7.76 -8.72 -14.65
N LEU A 34 -7.73 -9.17 -15.89
CA LEU A 34 -6.52 -9.49 -16.65
C LEU A 34 -6.48 -8.65 -17.93
N GLY A 35 -5.31 -8.55 -18.57
CA GLY A 35 -5.21 -7.88 -19.85
C GLY A 35 -3.86 -7.22 -20.11
N PRO A 36 -3.69 -6.63 -21.31
CA PRO A 36 -2.41 -6.04 -21.72
C PRO A 36 -1.87 -4.98 -20.76
N ASN A 37 -2.74 -4.12 -20.22
CA ASN A 37 -2.33 -3.05 -19.30
C ASN A 37 -1.84 -3.61 -17.95
N VAL A 38 -2.45 -4.64 -17.41
CA VAL A 38 -2.00 -5.30 -16.18
C VAL A 38 -0.64 -5.94 -16.41
N ASN A 39 -0.49 -6.71 -17.48
CA ASN A 39 0.76 -7.38 -17.81
C ASN A 39 1.90 -6.38 -18.06
N ALA A 40 1.62 -5.27 -18.77
CA ALA A 40 2.60 -4.22 -19.02
C ALA A 40 3.02 -3.53 -17.72
N PHE A 41 2.09 -3.23 -16.82
CA PHE A 41 2.36 -2.65 -15.51
C PHE A 41 3.28 -3.56 -14.66
N GLU A 42 2.99 -4.84 -14.58
CA GLU A 42 3.81 -5.82 -13.86
C GLU A 42 5.23 -5.89 -14.44
N GLN A 43 5.35 -5.98 -15.77
CA GLN A 43 6.63 -6.02 -16.46
C GLN A 43 7.44 -4.73 -16.29
N ASP A 44 6.81 -3.56 -16.32
CA ASP A 44 7.47 -2.28 -16.11
C ASP A 44 8.05 -2.18 -14.70
N LEU A 45 7.30 -2.63 -13.71
CA LEU A 45 7.78 -2.68 -12.33
C LEU A 45 8.87 -3.75 -12.13
N GLU A 46 8.77 -4.92 -12.77
CA GLU A 46 9.84 -5.93 -12.76
C GLU A 46 11.16 -5.36 -13.32
N ARG A 47 11.07 -4.62 -14.41
CA ARG A 47 12.24 -3.93 -14.97
C ARG A 47 12.82 -2.87 -14.04
N PHE A 48 11.96 -2.14 -13.36
CA PHE A 48 12.38 -1.09 -12.42
C PHE A 48 13.04 -1.66 -11.16
N VAL A 49 12.51 -2.72 -10.58
CA VAL A 49 13.03 -3.31 -9.33
C VAL A 49 14.16 -4.31 -9.53
N GLY A 50 14.32 -4.82 -10.73
CA GLY A 50 15.38 -5.76 -11.10
C GLY A 50 14.86 -7.09 -11.65
N GLN A 51 15.68 -7.74 -12.48
CA GLN A 51 15.28 -8.88 -13.32
C GLN A 51 14.98 -10.18 -12.53
N ASP A 52 15.46 -10.29 -11.32
CA ASP A 52 15.27 -11.46 -10.45
C ASP A 52 13.99 -11.39 -9.61
N LYS A 53 13.25 -10.28 -9.72
CA LYS A 53 12.01 -10.05 -8.98
C LYS A 53 10.79 -10.31 -9.86
N LYS A 54 9.72 -10.76 -9.23
CA LYS A 54 8.40 -10.87 -9.84
C LYS A 54 7.45 -9.90 -9.18
N VAL A 55 6.60 -9.29 -10.00
CA VAL A 55 5.60 -8.32 -9.56
C VAL A 55 4.21 -8.86 -9.85
N VAL A 56 3.32 -8.67 -8.90
CA VAL A 56 1.90 -9.01 -9.02
C VAL A 56 1.09 -7.76 -8.76
N ALA A 57 0.27 -7.37 -9.72
CA ALA A 57 -0.66 -6.27 -9.58
C ALA A 57 -1.88 -6.70 -8.74
N LEU A 58 -2.23 -5.88 -7.77
CA LEU A 58 -3.36 -6.10 -6.88
C LEU A 58 -4.32 -4.91 -6.95
N SER A 59 -5.55 -5.12 -6.49
CA SER A 59 -6.61 -4.11 -6.55
C SER A 59 -6.38 -2.89 -5.66
N ALA A 60 -5.55 -3.02 -4.61
CA ALA A 60 -5.27 -1.94 -3.67
C ALA A 60 -4.00 -2.20 -2.86
N GLY A 61 -3.40 -1.14 -2.31
CA GLY A 61 -2.26 -1.25 -1.39
C GLY A 61 -2.57 -2.07 -0.14
N THR A 62 -3.79 -2.01 0.38
CA THR A 62 -4.23 -2.88 1.50
C THR A 62 -4.10 -4.37 1.16
N ALA A 63 -4.49 -4.76 -0.05
CA ALA A 63 -4.34 -6.13 -0.53
C ALA A 63 -2.86 -6.52 -0.68
N ALA A 64 -2.03 -5.58 -1.12
CA ALA A 64 -0.58 -5.81 -1.24
C ALA A 64 0.09 -6.03 0.14
N VAL A 65 -0.25 -5.22 1.14
CA VAL A 65 0.24 -5.43 2.52
C VAL A 65 -0.24 -6.76 3.07
N HIS A 66 -1.51 -7.11 2.87
CA HIS A 66 -2.05 -8.40 3.33
C HIS A 66 -1.30 -9.58 2.71
N LEU A 67 -1.11 -9.57 1.40
CA LEU A 67 -0.38 -10.63 0.71
C LEU A 67 1.09 -10.70 1.13
N ALA A 68 1.74 -9.56 1.34
CA ALA A 68 3.12 -9.49 1.80
C ALA A 68 3.28 -10.11 3.20
N LEU A 69 2.40 -9.76 4.14
CA LEU A 69 2.40 -10.34 5.50
C LEU A 69 2.18 -11.85 5.45
N LEU A 70 1.22 -12.31 4.63
CA LEU A 70 0.97 -13.74 4.42
C LEU A 70 2.20 -14.45 3.85
N ALA A 71 2.88 -13.86 2.89
CA ALA A 71 4.12 -14.40 2.31
C ALA A 71 5.29 -14.45 3.30
N CYS A 72 5.29 -13.54 4.30
CA CYS A 72 6.22 -13.56 5.42
C CYS A 72 5.86 -14.61 6.50
N GLY A 73 4.74 -15.30 6.37
CA GLY A 73 4.29 -16.31 7.32
C GLY A 73 3.59 -15.75 8.55
N VAL A 74 3.18 -14.48 8.52
CA VAL A 74 2.46 -13.85 9.64
C VAL A 74 1.09 -14.49 9.81
N GLY A 75 0.73 -14.83 11.05
CA GLY A 75 -0.53 -15.48 11.40
C GLY A 75 -0.94 -15.31 12.84
N GLN A 76 -1.88 -16.14 13.27
CA GLN A 76 -2.43 -16.09 14.62
C GLN A 76 -1.35 -16.29 15.68
N GLY A 77 -1.27 -15.37 16.62
CA GLY A 77 -0.31 -15.38 17.73
C GLY A 77 0.95 -14.56 17.48
N ASP A 78 1.13 -14.07 16.25
CA ASP A 78 2.23 -13.16 15.92
C ASP A 78 1.89 -11.72 16.31
N GLU A 79 2.93 -10.94 16.58
CA GLU A 79 2.87 -9.49 16.76
C GLU A 79 3.56 -8.80 15.59
N VAL A 80 2.92 -7.75 15.06
CA VAL A 80 3.48 -6.94 13.97
C VAL A 80 3.55 -5.48 14.41
N ILE A 81 4.76 -4.92 14.44
CA ILE A 81 4.96 -3.53 14.81
C ILE A 81 4.48 -2.62 13.69
N VAL A 82 3.65 -1.65 14.03
CA VAL A 82 3.04 -0.70 13.10
C VAL A 82 3.13 0.71 13.67
N GLN A 83 3.43 1.68 12.81
CA GLN A 83 3.38 3.09 13.21
C GLN A 83 1.95 3.50 13.56
N SER A 84 1.76 4.30 14.63
CA SER A 84 0.44 4.78 15.05
C SER A 84 -0.11 5.86 14.11
N PHE A 85 0.75 6.76 13.63
CA PHE A 85 0.39 7.81 12.69
C PHE A 85 0.44 7.31 11.24
N THR A 86 -0.58 6.56 10.84
CA THR A 86 -0.68 5.97 9.50
C THR A 86 -2.13 5.77 9.09
N PHE A 87 -2.35 5.51 7.81
CA PHE A 87 -3.64 5.06 7.33
C PHE A 87 -3.93 3.64 7.83
N CYS A 88 -5.18 3.34 8.17
CA CYS A 88 -5.58 2.05 8.74
C CYS A 88 -5.21 0.82 7.89
N ALA A 89 -4.95 1.02 6.60
CA ALA A 89 -4.47 -0.06 5.73
C ALA A 89 -3.09 -0.62 6.12
N SER A 90 -2.34 0.05 7.01
CA SER A 90 -1.10 -0.49 7.57
C SER A 90 -1.33 -1.52 8.68
N SER A 91 -2.41 -1.37 9.46
CA SER A 91 -2.71 -2.24 10.61
C SER A 91 -3.81 -3.27 10.35
N HIS A 92 -4.82 -2.94 9.54
CA HIS A 92 -5.92 -3.86 9.27
C HIS A 92 -5.47 -5.21 8.67
N PRO A 93 -4.55 -5.27 7.70
CA PRO A 93 -4.09 -6.55 7.16
C PRO A 93 -3.44 -7.46 8.19
N VAL A 94 -2.84 -6.91 9.26
CA VAL A 94 -2.33 -7.67 10.38
C VAL A 94 -3.46 -8.42 11.08
N THR A 95 -4.57 -7.71 11.36
CA THR A 95 -5.74 -8.32 12.02
C THR A 95 -6.46 -9.32 11.12
N TYR A 96 -6.43 -9.17 9.79
CA TYR A 96 -7.01 -10.15 8.86
C TYR A 96 -6.34 -11.53 8.97
N LEU A 97 -5.07 -11.55 9.35
CA LEU A 97 -4.29 -12.78 9.55
C LEU A 97 -4.41 -13.35 10.98
N GLY A 98 -5.19 -12.70 11.86
CA GLY A 98 -5.30 -13.09 13.26
C GLY A 98 -4.09 -12.68 14.11
N ALA A 99 -3.16 -11.91 13.56
CA ALA A 99 -2.03 -11.34 14.28
C ALA A 99 -2.42 -10.06 15.04
N THR A 100 -1.57 -9.63 15.96
CA THR A 100 -1.80 -8.46 16.80
C THR A 100 -0.93 -7.28 16.33
N PRO A 101 -1.52 -6.13 15.91
CA PRO A 101 -0.72 -4.94 15.63
C PRO A 101 -0.23 -4.31 16.95
N VAL A 102 1.06 -4.09 17.04
CA VAL A 102 1.71 -3.37 18.15
C VAL A 102 2.08 -1.98 17.68
N PHE A 103 1.42 -0.97 18.23
CA PHE A 103 1.59 0.40 17.77
C PHE A 103 2.77 1.08 18.42
N VAL A 104 3.61 1.71 17.59
CA VAL A 104 4.72 2.58 17.98
C VAL A 104 4.45 3.99 17.51
N ASP A 105 4.70 4.96 18.37
CA ASP A 105 4.44 6.37 18.08
C ASP A 105 5.47 6.96 17.14
N SER A 106 5.18 8.16 16.63
CA SER A 106 6.03 8.91 15.72
C SER A 106 6.97 9.84 16.48
N GLU A 107 8.16 10.03 15.97
CA GLU A 107 9.04 11.11 16.42
C GLU A 107 8.56 12.48 15.89
N ALA A 108 8.95 13.56 16.55
CA ALA A 108 8.36 14.89 16.34
C ALA A 108 8.85 15.63 15.09
N ASP A 109 10.02 15.27 14.55
CA ASP A 109 10.65 16.05 13.48
C ASP A 109 10.11 15.67 12.09
N THR A 110 9.99 14.38 11.79
CA THR A 110 9.58 13.89 10.47
C THR A 110 8.24 13.16 10.49
N TRP A 111 7.70 12.89 11.69
CA TRP A 111 6.47 12.11 11.91
C TRP A 111 6.56 10.66 11.45
N ASN A 112 7.77 10.16 11.24
CA ASN A 112 8.02 8.73 11.03
C ASN A 112 8.01 7.99 12.37
N MET A 113 8.00 6.64 12.31
CA MET A 113 8.09 5.80 13.50
C MET A 113 9.33 6.16 14.32
N ASP A 114 9.15 6.38 15.62
CA ASP A 114 10.25 6.72 16.54
C ASP A 114 11.19 5.51 16.70
N PRO A 115 12.47 5.63 16.31
CA PRO A 115 13.42 4.51 16.41
C PRO A 115 13.75 4.10 17.84
N VAL A 116 13.66 5.03 18.80
CA VAL A 116 13.90 4.75 20.21
C VAL A 116 12.75 3.94 20.79
N LEU A 117 11.51 4.34 20.48
CA LEU A 117 10.33 3.59 20.89
C LEU A 117 10.24 2.22 20.19
N LEU A 118 10.67 2.15 18.92
CA LEU A 118 10.75 0.90 18.18
C LEU A 118 11.70 -0.08 18.90
N GLU A 119 12.91 0.37 19.26
CA GLU A 119 13.88 -0.47 19.97
C GLU A 119 13.34 -0.97 21.32
N GLN A 120 12.62 -0.12 22.06
CA GLN A 120 11.99 -0.50 23.33
C GLN A 120 10.84 -1.51 23.16
N THR A 121 10.19 -1.50 21.99
CA THR A 121 9.06 -2.39 21.69
C THR A 121 9.52 -3.76 21.24
N ILE A 122 10.71 -3.88 20.64
CA ILE A 122 11.33 -5.17 20.26
C ILE A 122 11.74 -5.90 21.52
N ARG A 123 11.12 -7.02 21.78
CA ARG A 123 11.33 -7.86 22.98
C ARG A 123 12.13 -9.11 22.62
#